data_4354d9fbbd9589e8d20e9014cc1c23f1
#
_entry.id   4354d9fbbd9589e8d20e9014cc1c23f1
#
_cell.length_a   1.000
_cell.length_b   1.000
_cell.length_c   1.000
_cell.angle_alpha   90.00
_cell.angle_beta   90.00
_cell.angle_gamma   90.00
#
_symmetry.space_group_name_H-M   'P 1'
#
loop_
_entity.id
_entity.type
_entity.pdbx_description
1 polymer ?
#
loop_
_entity_poly.entity_id
_entity_poly.type
_entity_poly.pdbx_seq_one_letter_code
_entity_poly.pdbx_strand_id
1 'polypeptide(L)'
;MSKPVYISIKPCGYSHPKCYLSHTNGCTTKITGEHCISHNLLNKIEKQNKTIDIVGLTWLPKDQLISIGKNNLVSNVLCEQHNSALSPLDSAIGDLVEAIGAIDAEYQNTSPVGRSYTVDGAHVERWVLKSILGLVKSEQIKQRSGEPFVLKAKCLELLCSPSARWPLGWGLYVATPETKIYHSSSFELIPQHNPETNELLALGLKFNGIAMNFLMGRPDQATAFGIRRPSKLIFEKGAIRSEVVFTWQESKECREITFSHSGVYSGSSPDHNLERVK
;
A
#
# COMPACT_ATOMS: atom_id res chain seq x y z
N MET A 1 -13.67 -12.55 14.39
CA MET A 1 -12.24 -12.92 14.53
C MET A 1 -11.69 -13.12 13.12
N SER A 2 -10.71 -12.32 12.71
CA SER A 2 -10.02 -12.51 11.44
C SER A 2 -9.34 -13.88 11.43
N LYS A 3 -9.42 -14.60 10.31
CA LYS A 3 -8.66 -15.84 10.14
C LYS A 3 -7.16 -15.48 10.20
N PRO A 4 -6.32 -16.29 10.89
CA PRO A 4 -4.89 -16.03 10.91
C PRO A 4 -4.35 -16.00 9.48
N VAL A 5 -3.45 -15.04 9.21
CA VAL A 5 -2.76 -14.91 7.92
C VAL A 5 -1.84 -16.11 7.75
N TYR A 6 -2.33 -17.17 7.14
CA TYR A 6 -1.48 -18.31 6.80
C TYR A 6 -0.97 -18.13 5.37
N ILE A 7 0.24 -17.63 5.22
CA ILE A 7 1.01 -17.83 4.00
C ILE A 7 1.56 -19.24 4.09
N SER A 8 0.81 -20.21 3.60
CA SER A 8 1.22 -21.62 3.65
C SER A 8 2.25 -21.90 2.56
N ILE A 9 3.51 -21.74 2.89
CA ILE A 9 4.62 -22.14 2.03
C ILE A 9 5.09 -23.51 2.52
N LYS A 10 4.88 -24.55 1.70
CA LYS A 10 5.42 -25.88 1.98
C LYS A 10 6.86 -25.97 1.47
N PRO A 11 7.83 -26.23 2.33
CA PRO A 11 9.21 -26.49 1.88
C PRO A 11 9.24 -27.65 0.90
N CYS A 12 9.89 -27.47 -0.25
CA CYS A 12 10.13 -28.52 -1.24
C CYS A 12 11.63 -28.83 -1.43
N GLY A 13 12.49 -28.14 -0.66
CA GLY A 13 13.95 -28.29 -0.74
C GLY A 13 14.58 -27.47 -1.88
N TYR A 14 13.82 -26.68 -2.62
CA TYR A 14 14.36 -25.88 -3.73
C TYR A 14 14.25 -24.37 -3.45
N SER A 15 15.33 -23.66 -3.76
CA SER A 15 15.46 -22.21 -3.63
C SER A 15 15.75 -21.57 -4.98
N HIS A 16 14.83 -20.80 -5.52
CA HIS A 16 15.03 -20.11 -6.80
C HIS A 16 15.82 -18.80 -6.61
N PRO A 17 16.95 -18.56 -7.35
CA PRO A 17 17.84 -17.41 -7.09
C PRO A 17 17.18 -16.04 -7.31
N LYS A 18 16.17 -15.94 -8.17
CA LYS A 18 15.43 -14.69 -8.42
C LYS A 18 14.26 -14.47 -7.46
N CYS A 19 13.89 -15.47 -6.64
CA CYS A 19 12.77 -15.35 -5.72
C CYS A 19 13.22 -14.72 -4.40
N TYR A 20 12.68 -13.55 -4.02
CA TYR A 20 13.08 -12.91 -2.77
C TYR A 20 12.65 -13.70 -1.51
N LEU A 21 11.78 -14.71 -1.67
CA LEU A 21 11.41 -15.68 -0.62
C LEU A 21 12.16 -17.02 -0.74
N SER A 22 13.27 -17.08 -1.46
CA SER A 22 14.05 -18.30 -1.66
C SER A 22 14.53 -18.95 -0.36
N HIS A 23 14.76 -18.16 0.69
CA HIS A 23 15.17 -18.63 2.02
C HIS A 23 14.18 -19.61 2.69
N THR A 24 12.93 -19.65 2.21
CA THR A 24 11.91 -20.58 2.72
C THR A 24 12.09 -22.01 2.21
N ASN A 25 12.96 -22.25 1.22
CA ASN A 25 13.16 -23.52 0.52
C ASN A 25 11.85 -24.10 -0.07
N GLY A 26 10.90 -23.25 -0.41
CA GLY A 26 9.58 -23.62 -0.96
C GLY A 26 9.35 -23.05 -2.36
N CYS A 27 10.39 -22.90 -3.19
CA CYS A 27 10.24 -22.35 -4.53
C CYS A 27 9.83 -23.40 -5.56
N THR A 28 9.12 -22.95 -6.60
CA THR A 28 9.04 -23.64 -7.89
C THR A 28 10.13 -23.14 -8.83
N THR A 29 10.41 -23.89 -9.89
CA THR A 29 11.39 -23.50 -10.91
C THR A 29 10.91 -22.34 -11.80
N LYS A 30 9.59 -22.11 -11.85
CA LYS A 30 8.98 -21.06 -12.66
C LYS A 30 8.92 -19.75 -11.90
N ILE A 31 9.54 -18.72 -12.45
CA ILE A 31 9.36 -17.33 -12.03
C ILE A 31 8.15 -16.75 -12.77
N THR A 32 7.35 -15.98 -12.05
CA THR A 32 6.16 -15.32 -12.60
C THR A 32 6.31 -13.81 -12.56
N GLY A 33 5.59 -13.15 -13.44
CA GLY A 33 5.43 -11.68 -13.38
C GLY A 33 4.58 -11.32 -12.16
N GLU A 34 5.20 -10.72 -11.17
CA GLU A 34 4.56 -10.18 -9.97
C GLU A 34 4.29 -8.69 -10.15
N HIS A 35 3.05 -8.26 -9.91
CA HIS A 35 2.74 -6.84 -9.79
C HIS A 35 3.22 -6.35 -8.42
N CYS A 36 4.31 -5.59 -8.37
CA CYS A 36 4.82 -5.03 -7.11
C CYS A 36 3.76 -4.19 -6.37
N ILE A 37 2.88 -3.54 -7.13
CA ILE A 37 1.64 -2.94 -6.65
C ILE A 37 0.50 -3.81 -7.18
N SER A 38 -0.40 -4.26 -6.29
CA SER A 38 -1.47 -5.19 -6.64
C SER A 38 -2.26 -4.78 -7.89
N HIS A 39 -2.45 -5.73 -8.80
CA HIS A 39 -3.27 -5.54 -10.00
C HIS A 39 -4.71 -5.09 -9.67
N ASN A 40 -5.27 -5.56 -8.54
CA ASN A 40 -6.60 -5.16 -8.09
C ASN A 40 -6.67 -3.66 -7.78
N LEU A 41 -5.66 -3.12 -7.07
CA LEU A 41 -5.55 -1.68 -6.82
C LEU A 41 -5.35 -0.93 -8.13
N LEU A 42 -4.41 -1.37 -8.97
CA LEU A 42 -4.10 -0.70 -10.22
C LEU A 42 -5.31 -0.60 -11.16
N ASN A 43 -6.14 -1.63 -11.24
CA ASN A 43 -7.37 -1.60 -12.04
C ASN A 43 -8.38 -0.56 -11.55
N LYS A 44 -8.43 -0.29 -10.24
CA LYS A 44 -9.38 0.70 -9.67
C LYS A 44 -8.95 2.14 -9.88
N ILE A 45 -7.64 2.40 -10.00
CA ILE A 45 -7.09 3.73 -10.25
C ILE A 45 -6.72 3.97 -11.72
N GLU A 46 -6.91 2.95 -12.57
CA GLU A 46 -6.62 3.02 -14.00
C GLU A 46 -7.55 4.01 -14.71
N LYS A 47 -6.97 4.88 -15.53
CA LYS A 47 -7.71 5.81 -16.37
C LYS A 47 -8.34 5.10 -17.57
N GLN A 48 -9.26 5.80 -18.26
CA GLN A 48 -9.91 5.30 -19.49
C GLN A 48 -8.92 4.89 -20.59
N ASN A 49 -7.78 5.56 -20.68
CA ASN A 49 -6.70 5.24 -21.64
C ASN A 49 -5.78 4.09 -21.18
N LYS A 50 -6.16 3.35 -20.13
CA LYS A 50 -5.43 2.23 -19.54
C LYS A 50 -4.04 2.60 -18.99
N THR A 51 -3.89 3.83 -18.51
CA THR A 51 -2.69 4.29 -17.81
C THR A 51 -3.01 4.62 -16.36
N ILE A 52 -1.95 4.70 -15.57
CA ILE A 52 -1.97 5.10 -14.16
C ILE A 52 -1.00 6.25 -14.01
N ASP A 53 -1.39 7.28 -13.30
CA ASP A 53 -0.49 8.35 -12.93
C ASP A 53 0.28 7.94 -11.68
N ILE A 54 1.60 8.00 -11.75
CA ILE A 54 2.47 7.59 -10.66
C ILE A 54 3.62 8.56 -10.43
N VAL A 55 3.99 8.70 -9.17
CA VAL A 55 5.15 9.47 -8.70
C VAL A 55 6.00 8.58 -7.79
N GLY A 56 7.32 8.77 -7.79
CA GLY A 56 8.21 8.16 -6.81
C GLY A 56 8.90 6.88 -7.25
N LEU A 57 8.69 6.41 -8.49
CA LEU A 57 9.52 5.38 -9.09
C LEU A 57 10.86 5.98 -9.53
N THR A 58 11.97 5.32 -9.21
CA THR A 58 13.31 5.89 -9.42
C THR A 58 13.74 6.04 -10.88
N TRP A 59 13.13 5.28 -11.77
CA TRP A 59 13.37 5.35 -13.21
C TRP A 59 12.52 6.43 -13.92
N LEU A 60 11.62 7.10 -13.17
CA LEU A 60 10.86 8.24 -13.65
C LEU A 60 11.51 9.56 -13.23
N PRO A 61 11.23 10.67 -13.94
CA PRO A 61 11.65 12.00 -13.51
C PRO A 61 11.18 12.30 -12.07
N LYS A 62 12.08 12.92 -11.32
CA LYS A 62 11.85 13.21 -9.91
C LYS A 62 10.66 14.14 -9.72
N ASP A 63 9.83 13.82 -8.74
CA ASP A 63 8.70 14.65 -8.29
C ASP A 63 7.72 15.02 -9.43
N GLN A 64 7.71 14.23 -10.52
CA GLN A 64 6.80 14.41 -11.64
C GLN A 64 5.77 13.29 -11.68
N LEU A 65 4.52 13.69 -11.94
CA LEU A 65 3.42 12.78 -12.18
C LEU A 65 3.51 12.27 -13.63
N ILE A 66 3.75 10.99 -13.80
CA ILE A 66 3.90 10.36 -15.13
C ILE A 66 2.83 9.29 -15.31
N SER A 67 2.19 9.30 -16.48
CA SER A 67 1.25 8.25 -16.87
C SER A 67 2.00 7.04 -17.44
N ILE A 68 1.83 5.88 -16.82
CA ILE A 68 2.43 4.61 -17.27
C ILE A 68 1.38 3.52 -17.43
N GLY A 69 1.64 2.53 -18.26
CA GLY A 69 0.85 1.30 -18.29
C GLY A 69 1.12 0.44 -17.05
N LYS A 70 0.09 -0.21 -16.50
CA LYS A 70 0.23 -1.04 -15.28
C LYS A 70 1.23 -2.19 -15.43
N ASN A 71 1.48 -2.70 -16.65
CA ASN A 71 2.48 -3.74 -16.90
C ASN A 71 3.93 -3.28 -16.62
N ASN A 72 4.18 -1.97 -16.54
CA ASN A 72 5.49 -1.44 -16.16
C ASN A 72 5.81 -1.69 -14.66
N LEU A 73 4.80 -2.06 -13.87
CA LEU A 73 4.93 -2.42 -12.46
C LEU A 73 5.04 -3.92 -12.22
N VAL A 74 5.18 -4.71 -13.29
CA VAL A 74 5.42 -6.16 -13.22
C VAL A 74 6.90 -6.45 -13.13
N SER A 75 7.29 -7.36 -12.26
CA SER A 75 8.67 -7.78 -12.06
C SER A 75 8.79 -9.28 -11.77
N ASN A 76 9.87 -9.89 -12.24
CA ASN A 76 10.13 -11.33 -12.09
C ASN A 76 10.94 -11.60 -10.80
N VAL A 77 10.34 -11.36 -9.64
CA VAL A 77 10.98 -11.42 -8.33
C VAL A 77 10.37 -12.46 -7.38
N LEU A 78 9.34 -13.19 -7.82
CA LEU A 78 8.71 -14.28 -7.08
C LEU A 78 8.51 -15.52 -7.96
N CYS A 79 8.71 -16.70 -7.39
CA CYS A 79 8.30 -17.93 -8.05
C CYS A 79 6.77 -18.12 -7.96
N GLU A 80 6.24 -18.96 -8.82
CA GLU A 80 4.79 -19.20 -8.95
C GLU A 80 4.14 -19.59 -7.62
N GLN A 81 4.80 -20.48 -6.83
CA GLN A 81 4.29 -20.90 -5.53
C GLN A 81 4.21 -19.75 -4.53
N HIS A 82 5.26 -18.94 -4.42
CA HIS A 82 5.29 -17.81 -3.50
C HIS A 82 4.33 -16.69 -3.95
N ASN A 83 4.24 -16.41 -5.24
CA ASN A 83 3.28 -15.46 -5.77
C ASN A 83 1.83 -15.87 -5.45
N SER A 84 1.49 -17.14 -5.68
CA SER A 84 0.16 -17.67 -5.35
C SER A 84 -0.12 -17.65 -3.84
N ALA A 85 0.88 -17.95 -3.00
CA ALA A 85 0.74 -17.94 -1.55
C ALA A 85 0.49 -16.52 -0.98
N LEU A 86 0.97 -15.48 -1.67
CA LEU A 86 0.79 -14.07 -1.29
C LEU A 86 -0.49 -13.43 -1.85
N SER A 87 -1.22 -14.11 -2.74
CA SER A 87 -2.43 -13.57 -3.37
C SER A 87 -3.55 -13.12 -2.40
N PRO A 88 -3.74 -13.71 -1.20
CA PRO A 88 -4.70 -13.20 -0.23
C PRO A 88 -4.42 -11.77 0.22
N LEU A 89 -3.15 -11.34 0.20
CA LEU A 89 -2.76 -9.97 0.53
C LEU A 89 -3.24 -8.99 -0.56
N ASP A 90 -3.15 -9.40 -1.84
CA ASP A 90 -3.66 -8.61 -2.96
C ASP A 90 -5.18 -8.50 -2.94
N SER A 91 -5.87 -9.52 -2.45
CA SER A 91 -7.32 -9.46 -2.24
C SER A 91 -7.69 -8.44 -1.18
N ALA A 92 -6.97 -8.41 -0.05
CA ALA A 92 -7.28 -7.49 1.05
C ALA A 92 -7.13 -6.01 0.67
N ILE A 93 -6.10 -5.64 -0.12
CA ILE A 93 -6.01 -4.27 -0.63
C ILE A 93 -7.09 -4.00 -1.67
N GLY A 94 -7.47 -4.99 -2.47
CA GLY A 94 -8.60 -4.90 -3.39
C GLY A 94 -9.90 -4.58 -2.66
N ASP A 95 -10.18 -5.28 -1.56
CA ASP A 95 -11.37 -5.05 -0.71
C ASP A 95 -11.36 -3.63 -0.12
N LEU A 96 -10.20 -3.14 0.35
CA LEU A 96 -10.08 -1.78 0.86
C LEU A 96 -10.40 -0.73 -0.21
N VAL A 97 -9.79 -0.86 -1.38
CA VAL A 97 -9.98 0.10 -2.49
C VAL A 97 -11.41 0.05 -3.01
N GLU A 98 -12.02 -1.14 -3.05
CA GLU A 98 -13.42 -1.31 -3.44
C GLU A 98 -14.37 -0.67 -2.43
N ALA A 99 -14.13 -0.86 -1.13
CA ALA A 99 -14.94 -0.23 -0.07
C ALA A 99 -14.89 1.30 -0.17
N ILE A 100 -13.70 1.88 -0.35
CA ILE A 100 -13.52 3.32 -0.51
C ILE A 100 -14.22 3.82 -1.78
N GLY A 101 -14.04 3.12 -2.90
CA GLY A 101 -14.69 3.46 -4.17
C GLY A 101 -16.22 3.36 -4.11
N ALA A 102 -16.76 2.37 -3.39
CA ALA A 102 -18.19 2.21 -3.20
C ALA A 102 -18.79 3.32 -2.33
N ILE A 103 -18.09 3.74 -1.26
CA ILE A 103 -18.48 4.91 -0.45
C ILE A 103 -18.49 6.18 -1.30
N ASP A 104 -17.48 6.35 -2.11
CA ASP A 104 -17.37 7.49 -3.00
C ASP A 104 -18.50 7.54 -4.03
N ALA A 105 -18.77 6.41 -4.70
CA ALA A 105 -19.87 6.30 -5.65
C ALA A 105 -21.23 6.54 -4.98
N GLU A 106 -21.43 6.03 -3.76
CA GLU A 106 -22.66 6.30 -2.98
C GLU A 106 -22.84 7.79 -2.71
N TYR A 107 -21.75 8.48 -2.39
CA TYR A 107 -21.79 9.92 -2.11
C TYR A 107 -22.05 10.80 -3.35
N GLN A 108 -21.97 10.24 -4.56
CA GLN A 108 -22.41 10.91 -5.80
C GLN A 108 -23.94 10.84 -6.01
N ASN A 109 -24.63 9.96 -5.31
CA ASN A 109 -26.08 9.84 -5.41
C ASN A 109 -26.78 11.09 -4.88
N THR A 110 -28.02 11.36 -5.38
CA THR A 110 -28.85 12.46 -4.91
C THR A 110 -29.33 12.29 -3.47
N SER A 111 -29.43 11.04 -3.02
CA SER A 111 -29.86 10.67 -1.65
C SER A 111 -28.92 9.62 -1.10
N PRO A 112 -27.68 9.99 -0.74
CA PRO A 112 -26.68 9.05 -0.28
C PRO A 112 -27.08 8.44 1.08
N VAL A 113 -26.71 7.17 1.30
CA VAL A 113 -26.88 6.47 2.57
C VAL A 113 -25.55 6.05 3.14
N GLY A 114 -25.44 6.00 4.47
CA GLY A 114 -24.25 5.52 5.16
C GLY A 114 -24.01 4.03 4.89
N ARG A 115 -22.75 3.66 4.69
CA ARG A 115 -22.30 2.28 4.43
C ARG A 115 -21.22 1.89 5.42
N SER A 116 -21.15 0.61 5.74
CA SER A 116 -20.09 0.04 6.58
C SER A 116 -19.48 -1.17 5.87
N TYR A 117 -18.15 -1.17 5.77
CA TYR A 117 -17.37 -2.24 5.17
C TYR A 117 -16.36 -2.76 6.18
N THR A 118 -16.03 -4.05 6.12
CA THR A 118 -15.00 -4.66 6.97
C THR A 118 -13.86 -5.14 6.11
N VAL A 119 -12.63 -4.78 6.49
CA VAL A 119 -11.39 -5.12 5.78
C VAL A 119 -10.40 -5.76 6.75
N ASP A 120 -9.66 -6.76 6.30
CA ASP A 120 -8.58 -7.35 7.08
C ASP A 120 -7.35 -6.44 7.09
N GLY A 121 -7.21 -5.65 8.15
CA GLY A 121 -6.10 -4.71 8.32
C GLY A 121 -4.74 -5.40 8.42
N ALA A 122 -4.68 -6.61 9.00
CA ALA A 122 -3.43 -7.36 9.10
C ALA A 122 -2.94 -7.86 7.74
N HIS A 123 -3.84 -8.18 6.82
CA HIS A 123 -3.50 -8.50 5.43
C HIS A 123 -3.10 -7.26 4.65
N VAL A 124 -3.81 -6.13 4.81
CA VAL A 124 -3.43 -4.85 4.18
C VAL A 124 -2.04 -4.43 4.62
N GLU A 125 -1.71 -4.53 5.92
CA GLU A 125 -0.38 -4.20 6.43
C GLU A 125 0.71 -5.07 5.81
N ARG A 126 0.47 -6.39 5.68
CA ARG A 126 1.41 -7.30 5.02
C ARG A 126 1.47 -7.10 3.50
N TRP A 127 0.36 -6.68 2.88
CA TRP A 127 0.39 -6.29 1.47
C TRP A 127 1.35 -5.12 1.22
N VAL A 128 1.34 -4.10 2.07
CA VAL A 128 2.29 -2.99 1.95
C VAL A 128 3.73 -3.50 2.06
N LEU A 129 3.99 -4.40 3.02
CA LEU A 129 5.31 -5.02 3.19
C LEU A 129 5.73 -5.86 1.97
N LYS A 130 4.80 -6.65 1.38
CA LYS A 130 5.00 -7.36 0.12
C LYS A 130 5.39 -6.40 -1.00
N SER A 131 4.65 -5.28 -1.13
CA SER A 131 4.90 -4.26 -2.15
C SER A 131 6.28 -3.62 -1.98
N ILE A 132 6.68 -3.29 -0.75
CA ILE A 132 8.03 -2.78 -0.44
C ILE A 132 9.11 -3.76 -0.89
N LEU A 133 8.96 -5.04 -0.52
CA LEU A 133 9.91 -6.08 -0.90
C LEU A 133 9.99 -6.24 -2.41
N GLY A 134 8.86 -6.26 -3.09
CA GLY A 134 8.77 -6.32 -4.55
C GLY A 134 9.45 -5.13 -5.23
N LEU A 135 9.11 -3.91 -4.82
CA LEU A 135 9.65 -2.67 -5.38
C LEU A 135 11.17 -2.53 -5.19
N VAL A 136 11.68 -2.90 -4.00
CA VAL A 136 13.13 -2.84 -3.71
C VAL A 136 13.87 -3.95 -4.44
N LYS A 137 13.36 -5.19 -4.42
CA LYS A 137 14.02 -6.34 -5.05
C LYS A 137 14.01 -6.28 -6.59
N SER A 138 13.04 -5.57 -7.16
CA SER A 138 12.97 -5.30 -8.60
C SER A 138 13.65 -4.01 -9.01
N GLU A 139 14.24 -3.27 -8.07
CA GLU A 139 14.86 -1.95 -8.29
C GLU A 139 13.90 -0.89 -8.88
N GLN A 140 12.60 -1.09 -8.73
CA GLN A 140 11.59 -0.09 -9.09
C GLN A 140 11.74 1.17 -8.22
N ILE A 141 12.14 0.98 -6.95
CA ILE A 141 12.59 2.05 -6.06
C ILE A 141 14.02 1.77 -5.59
N LYS A 142 14.87 2.78 -5.67
CA LYS A 142 16.26 2.77 -5.20
C LYS A 142 16.69 4.20 -4.86
N GLN A 143 17.88 4.36 -4.37
CA GLN A 143 18.42 5.68 -4.09
C GLN A 143 18.67 6.49 -5.37
N ARG A 144 18.78 7.78 -5.21
CA ARG A 144 19.15 8.69 -6.31
C ARG A 144 20.54 8.43 -6.89
N SER A 145 21.44 7.89 -6.06
CA SER A 145 22.77 7.43 -6.51
C SER A 145 22.69 6.22 -7.45
N GLY A 146 21.53 5.57 -7.56
CA GLY A 146 21.32 4.31 -8.26
C GLY A 146 21.50 3.07 -7.38
N GLU A 147 21.94 3.23 -6.14
CA GLU A 147 22.16 2.14 -5.21
C GLU A 147 20.83 1.56 -4.68
N PRO A 148 20.70 0.23 -4.49
CA PRO A 148 19.49 -0.37 -3.94
C PRO A 148 19.31 0.01 -2.47
N PHE A 149 18.05 0.10 -2.03
CA PHE A 149 17.74 0.20 -0.60
C PHE A 149 18.06 -1.12 0.11
N VAL A 150 18.56 -1.00 1.34
CA VAL A 150 18.76 -2.13 2.24
C VAL A 150 17.48 -2.36 3.05
N LEU A 151 17.00 -3.60 3.09
CA LEU A 151 15.86 -4.00 3.90
C LEU A 151 16.32 -4.88 5.06
N LYS A 152 15.77 -4.66 6.25
CA LYS A 152 16.01 -5.52 7.41
C LYS A 152 15.49 -6.94 7.14
N ALA A 153 16.25 -7.95 7.56
CA ALA A 153 15.82 -9.36 7.46
C ALA A 153 14.46 -9.62 8.13
N LYS A 154 14.12 -8.85 9.16
CA LYS A 154 12.83 -8.89 9.85
C LYS A 154 11.64 -8.67 8.91
N CYS A 155 11.80 -7.92 7.82
CA CYS A 155 10.74 -7.70 6.83
C CYS A 155 10.28 -9.01 6.19
N LEU A 156 11.22 -9.91 5.84
CA LEU A 156 10.89 -11.23 5.28
C LEU A 156 10.21 -12.13 6.31
N GLU A 157 10.67 -12.11 7.55
CA GLU A 157 10.05 -12.87 8.64
C GLU A 157 8.60 -12.43 8.87
N LEU A 158 8.35 -11.11 8.95
CA LEU A 158 7.02 -10.54 9.14
C LEU A 158 6.06 -10.86 7.99
N LEU A 159 6.58 -10.95 6.76
CA LEU A 159 5.77 -11.33 5.60
C LEU A 159 5.39 -12.81 5.64
N CYS A 160 6.33 -13.70 5.97
CA CYS A 160 6.15 -15.15 5.82
C CYS A 160 5.60 -15.84 7.07
N SER A 161 5.83 -15.30 8.27
CA SER A 161 5.44 -15.93 9.52
C SER A 161 4.24 -15.24 10.17
N PRO A 162 3.10 -15.93 10.33
CA PRO A 162 1.94 -15.37 11.01
C PRO A 162 2.18 -15.13 12.51
N SER A 163 3.13 -15.86 13.09
CA SER A 163 3.54 -15.74 14.50
C SER A 163 4.64 -14.72 14.74
N ALA A 164 5.20 -14.13 13.68
CA ALA A 164 6.24 -13.10 13.82
C ALA A 164 5.69 -11.88 14.55
N ARG A 165 6.39 -11.50 15.63
CA ARG A 165 6.04 -10.29 16.38
C ARG A 165 6.56 -9.05 15.68
N TRP A 166 5.67 -8.09 15.54
CA TRP A 166 6.01 -6.79 15.01
C TRP A 166 6.90 -6.01 16.00
N PRO A 167 8.04 -5.47 15.58
CA PRO A 167 8.82 -4.59 16.42
C PRO A 167 8.00 -3.36 16.84
N LEU A 168 8.34 -2.78 17.99
CA LEU A 168 7.67 -1.58 18.48
C LEU A 168 7.78 -0.44 17.45
N GLY A 169 6.67 0.18 17.12
CA GLY A 169 6.58 1.27 16.16
C GLY A 169 6.58 0.84 14.69
N TRP A 170 6.79 -0.43 14.36
CA TRP A 170 6.68 -0.91 13.00
C TRP A 170 5.22 -1.12 12.58
N GLY A 171 4.98 -1.02 11.29
CA GLY A 171 3.70 -1.35 10.68
C GLY A 171 3.03 -0.20 9.96
N LEU A 172 1.74 -0.36 9.70
CA LEU A 172 0.93 0.56 8.93
C LEU A 172 0.41 1.71 9.80
N TYR A 173 0.63 2.93 9.31
CA TYR A 173 0.06 4.18 9.82
C TYR A 173 -0.80 4.78 8.73
N VAL A 174 -1.92 5.37 9.10
CA VAL A 174 -2.74 6.17 8.18
C VAL A 174 -2.64 7.62 8.64
N ALA A 175 -2.24 8.49 7.71
CA ALA A 175 -2.13 9.92 8.02
C ALA A 175 -3.52 10.52 8.24
N THR A 176 -3.63 11.38 9.24
CA THR A 176 -4.83 12.20 9.42
C THR A 176 -4.85 13.26 8.34
N PRO A 177 -5.95 13.41 7.60
CA PRO A 177 -6.02 14.43 6.57
C PRO A 177 -6.01 15.82 7.20
N GLU A 178 -5.15 16.69 6.71
CA GLU A 178 -5.18 18.11 7.06
C GLU A 178 -6.31 18.85 6.32
N THR A 179 -6.78 18.28 5.21
CA THR A 179 -7.78 18.86 4.31
C THR A 179 -8.69 17.79 3.73
N LYS A 180 -9.71 18.25 2.97
CA LYS A 180 -10.68 17.40 2.26
C LYS A 180 -9.99 16.37 1.36
N ILE A 181 -10.53 15.14 1.29
CA ILE A 181 -10.08 14.13 0.35
C ILE A 181 -10.38 14.61 -1.07
N TYR A 182 -9.35 14.61 -1.89
CA TYR A 182 -9.48 14.70 -3.34
C TYR A 182 -9.20 13.31 -3.93
N HIS A 183 -10.20 12.75 -4.60
CA HIS A 183 -9.96 11.53 -5.35
C HIS A 183 -9.05 11.82 -6.52
N SER A 184 -7.90 11.20 -6.53
CA SER A 184 -6.98 11.24 -7.66
C SER A 184 -6.75 9.83 -8.18
N SER A 185 -6.67 9.67 -9.50
CA SER A 185 -6.21 8.45 -10.14
C SER A 185 -4.69 8.25 -10.02
N SER A 186 -4.03 9.02 -9.15
CA SER A 186 -2.58 8.96 -8.95
C SER A 186 -2.22 8.02 -7.81
N PHE A 187 -1.06 7.39 -7.98
CA PHE A 187 -0.39 6.59 -6.98
C PHE A 187 0.96 7.22 -6.65
N GLU A 188 1.19 7.54 -5.39
CA GLU A 188 2.43 8.18 -4.96
C GLU A 188 3.23 7.24 -4.06
N LEU A 189 4.55 7.16 -4.29
CA LEU A 189 5.51 6.42 -3.50
C LEU A 189 6.54 7.39 -2.93
N ILE A 190 6.71 7.38 -1.61
CA ILE A 190 7.62 8.29 -0.90
C ILE A 190 8.54 7.48 -0.01
N PRO A 191 9.67 6.96 -0.55
CA PRO A 191 10.64 6.22 0.26
C PRO A 191 11.42 7.15 1.18
N GLN A 192 11.59 6.73 2.43
CA GLN A 192 12.43 7.37 3.44
C GLN A 192 13.50 6.40 3.90
N HIS A 193 14.75 6.80 3.86
CA HIS A 193 15.89 5.94 4.17
C HIS A 193 16.92 6.65 5.02
N ASN A 194 17.77 5.87 5.67
CA ASN A 194 18.96 6.38 6.33
C ASN A 194 20.03 6.66 5.26
N PRO A 195 20.53 7.89 5.13
CA PRO A 195 21.51 8.24 4.10
C PRO A 195 22.88 7.59 4.29
N GLU A 196 23.23 7.19 5.52
CA GLU A 196 24.52 6.59 5.84
C GLU A 196 24.54 5.08 5.56
N THR A 197 23.43 4.40 5.83
CA THR A 197 23.35 2.93 5.75
C THR A 197 22.53 2.42 4.56
N ASN A 198 21.88 3.31 3.82
CA ASN A 198 20.96 2.99 2.74
C ASN A 198 19.73 2.18 3.18
N GLU A 199 19.53 2.03 4.49
CA GLU A 199 18.42 1.28 5.04
C GLU A 199 17.10 2.02 4.79
N LEU A 200 16.12 1.33 4.17
CA LEU A 200 14.78 1.87 4.01
C LEU A 200 14.07 1.84 5.37
N LEU A 201 13.70 3.02 5.87
CA LEU A 201 13.08 3.21 7.19
C LEU A 201 11.57 3.30 7.10
N ALA A 202 11.05 3.84 6.00
CA ALA A 202 9.62 3.95 5.76
C ALA A 202 9.31 4.03 4.26
N LEU A 203 8.08 3.67 3.91
CA LEU A 203 7.49 3.96 2.59
C LEU A 203 6.13 4.62 2.78
N GLY A 204 6.00 5.84 2.29
CA GLY A 204 4.70 6.51 2.12
C GLY A 204 4.03 6.02 0.85
N LEU A 205 2.73 5.74 0.93
CA LEU A 205 1.85 5.34 -0.15
C LEU A 205 0.64 6.27 -0.15
N LYS A 206 0.29 6.84 -1.31
CA LYS A 206 -0.93 7.63 -1.41
C LYS A 206 -1.73 7.20 -2.61
N PHE A 207 -2.99 6.89 -2.41
CA PHE A 207 -3.96 6.53 -3.43
C PHE A 207 -5.38 6.86 -2.95
N ASN A 208 -6.28 7.16 -3.86
CA ASN A 208 -7.66 7.55 -3.55
C ASN A 208 -7.77 8.62 -2.45
N GLY A 209 -6.83 9.57 -2.41
CA GLY A 209 -6.79 10.63 -1.39
C GLY A 209 -6.36 10.18 0.01
N ILE A 210 -6.06 8.91 0.22
CA ILE A 210 -5.61 8.39 1.50
C ILE A 210 -4.09 8.22 1.49
N ALA A 211 -3.44 8.81 2.47
CA ALA A 211 -2.01 8.64 2.68
C ALA A 211 -1.76 7.60 3.78
N MET A 212 -1.01 6.57 3.42
CA MET A 212 -0.56 5.51 4.32
C MET A 212 0.96 5.56 4.42
N ASN A 213 1.49 5.32 5.59
CA ASN A 213 2.93 5.22 5.84
C ASN A 213 3.22 3.86 6.45
N PHE A 214 4.15 3.13 5.88
CA PHE A 214 4.63 1.88 6.45
C PHE A 214 6.02 2.09 7.05
N LEU A 215 6.12 1.95 8.38
CA LEU A 215 7.36 2.17 9.11
C LEU A 215 8.08 0.85 9.38
N MET A 216 9.39 0.82 9.12
CA MET A 216 10.32 -0.29 9.37
C MET A 216 11.43 0.07 10.35
N GLY A 217 11.25 1.16 11.06
CA GLY A 217 12.11 1.67 12.12
C GLY A 217 11.26 2.30 13.22
N ARG A 218 11.89 2.69 14.30
CA ARG A 218 11.25 3.50 15.34
C ARG A 218 11.59 4.96 15.06
N PRO A 219 10.71 5.73 14.47
CA PRO A 219 10.96 7.15 14.27
C PRO A 219 10.88 7.88 15.61
N ASP A 220 11.71 8.87 15.81
CA ASP A 220 11.70 9.72 17.00
C ASP A 220 10.36 10.48 17.16
N GLN A 221 9.61 10.61 16.04
CA GLN A 221 8.32 11.28 15.98
C GLN A 221 7.27 10.39 15.26
N ALA A 222 6.99 9.22 15.83
CA ALA A 222 6.02 8.27 15.24
C ALA A 222 4.62 8.88 14.97
N THR A 223 4.21 9.86 15.78
CA THR A 223 2.94 10.58 15.62
C THR A 223 2.87 11.41 14.35
N ALA A 224 4.01 11.86 13.80
CA ALA A 224 4.05 12.60 12.53
C ALA A 224 3.60 11.76 11.31
N PHE A 225 3.58 10.42 11.44
CA PHE A 225 3.17 9.51 10.36
C PHE A 225 1.69 9.16 10.38
N GLY A 226 0.95 9.62 11.38
CA GLY A 226 -0.47 9.36 11.52
C GLY A 226 -0.83 8.37 12.62
N ILE A 227 -1.98 7.73 12.49
CA ILE A 227 -2.49 6.76 13.47
C ILE A 227 -2.06 5.36 13.07
N ARG A 228 -1.34 4.68 13.96
CA ARG A 228 -0.94 3.29 13.77
C ARG A 228 -2.15 2.37 13.88
N ARG A 229 -2.35 1.52 12.88
CA ARG A 229 -3.39 0.49 12.84
C ARG A 229 -4.76 1.05 13.30
N PRO A 230 -5.31 2.06 12.59
CA PRO A 230 -6.61 2.62 12.97
C PRO A 230 -7.66 1.50 12.97
N SER A 231 -8.62 1.58 13.89
CA SER A 231 -9.75 0.64 13.89
C SER A 231 -10.76 0.96 12.79
N LYS A 232 -10.85 2.24 12.40
CA LYS A 232 -11.79 2.70 11.39
C LYS A 232 -11.26 3.87 10.59
N LEU A 233 -11.65 3.91 9.32
CA LEU A 233 -11.69 5.11 8.50
C LEU A 233 -13.15 5.53 8.36
N ILE A 234 -13.45 6.75 8.70
CA ILE A 234 -14.79 7.34 8.65
C ILE A 234 -14.81 8.36 7.54
N PHE A 235 -15.83 8.30 6.71
CA PHE A 235 -16.05 9.23 5.61
C PHE A 235 -17.35 9.98 5.88
N GLU A 236 -17.32 11.32 5.84
CA GLU A 236 -18.48 12.15 6.14
C GLU A 236 -18.82 13.06 4.97
N LYS A 237 -20.10 13.10 4.57
CA LYS A 237 -20.68 14.06 3.63
C LYS A 237 -21.93 14.67 4.23
N GLY A 238 -21.82 15.87 4.77
CA GLY A 238 -22.90 16.49 5.56
C GLY A 238 -23.22 15.64 6.78
N ALA A 239 -24.47 15.19 6.91
CA ALA A 239 -24.94 14.33 8.00
C ALA A 239 -24.74 12.82 7.70
N ILE A 240 -24.31 12.46 6.50
CA ILE A 240 -24.13 11.07 6.10
C ILE A 240 -22.74 10.59 6.50
N ARG A 241 -22.69 9.42 7.14
CA ARG A 241 -21.46 8.80 7.62
C ARG A 241 -21.34 7.39 7.07
N SER A 242 -20.22 7.09 6.46
CA SER A 242 -19.80 5.75 6.03
C SER A 242 -18.50 5.37 6.71
N GLU A 243 -18.22 4.08 6.83
CA GLU A 243 -17.01 3.62 7.51
C GLU A 243 -16.39 2.39 6.84
N VAL A 244 -15.06 2.32 6.95
CA VAL A 244 -14.29 1.09 6.72
C VAL A 244 -13.70 0.65 8.05
N VAL A 245 -14.11 -0.50 8.54
CA VAL A 245 -13.69 -1.10 9.81
C VAL A 245 -12.54 -2.06 9.55
N PHE A 246 -11.40 -1.82 10.18
CA PHE A 246 -10.26 -2.73 10.09
C PHE A 246 -10.29 -3.78 11.20
N THR A 247 -10.02 -5.04 10.83
CA THR A 247 -9.76 -6.11 11.80
C THR A 247 -8.24 -6.30 11.95
N TRP A 248 -7.77 -6.21 13.22
CA TRP A 248 -6.36 -6.41 13.56
C TRP A 248 -6.21 -7.62 14.47
N GLN A 249 -5.13 -8.38 14.30
CA GLN A 249 -4.87 -9.56 15.15
C GLN A 249 -4.48 -9.20 16.58
N GLU A 250 -3.82 -8.07 16.78
CA GLU A 250 -3.18 -7.69 18.06
C GLU A 250 -3.61 -6.33 18.62
N SER A 251 -4.41 -5.54 17.91
CA SER A 251 -4.76 -4.18 18.36
C SER A 251 -6.09 -4.17 19.08
N LYS A 252 -6.09 -3.64 20.32
CA LYS A 252 -7.29 -3.33 21.10
C LYS A 252 -7.61 -1.83 21.13
N GLU A 253 -6.78 -0.99 20.50
CA GLU A 253 -6.96 0.44 20.51
C GLU A 253 -8.01 0.85 19.48
N CYS A 254 -9.10 1.45 19.95
CA CYS A 254 -10.12 2.05 19.09
C CYS A 254 -9.65 3.46 18.69
N ARG A 255 -8.91 3.56 17.60
CA ARG A 255 -8.51 4.83 17.00
C ARG A 255 -9.20 4.99 15.66
N GLU A 256 -9.90 6.10 15.48
CA GLU A 256 -10.66 6.41 14.29
C GLU A 256 -10.05 7.60 13.57
N ILE A 257 -10.15 7.59 12.24
CA ILE A 257 -9.73 8.70 11.38
C ILE A 257 -10.93 9.14 10.58
N THR A 258 -11.28 10.42 10.66
CA THR A 258 -12.41 10.99 9.92
C THR A 258 -11.91 11.79 8.72
N PHE A 259 -12.52 11.53 7.59
CA PHE A 259 -12.31 12.22 6.33
C PHE A 259 -13.59 12.96 5.94
N SER A 260 -13.50 14.24 5.63
CA SER A 260 -14.61 15.02 5.11
C SER A 260 -14.67 14.90 3.59
N HIS A 261 -15.76 14.36 3.05
CA HIS A 261 -15.96 14.26 1.61
C HIS A 261 -16.44 15.61 1.04
N SER A 262 -15.61 16.25 0.24
CA SER A 262 -16.00 17.45 -0.48
C SER A 262 -16.71 17.06 -1.77
N GLY A 263 -18.03 17.12 -1.83
CA GLY A 263 -18.86 16.69 -2.96
C GLY A 263 -18.64 17.37 -4.32
N VAL A 264 -17.40 17.65 -4.70
CA VAL A 264 -17.07 18.22 -6.02
C VAL A 264 -16.26 17.17 -6.78
N TYR A 265 -16.96 16.35 -7.55
CA TYR A 265 -16.38 15.64 -8.68
C TYR A 265 -16.53 16.54 -9.91
N SER A 266 -15.47 17.20 -10.30
CA SER A 266 -15.34 17.64 -11.69
C SER A 266 -14.64 16.51 -12.44
N GLY A 267 -15.31 15.89 -13.38
CA GLY A 267 -14.76 14.86 -14.29
C GLY A 267 -13.74 15.41 -15.28
N SER A 268 -13.07 16.50 -14.94
CA SER A 268 -11.91 17.05 -15.62
C SER A 268 -10.75 17.00 -14.63
N SER A 269 -9.67 16.35 -15.04
CA SER A 269 -8.38 16.43 -14.37
C SER A 269 -8.11 17.89 -13.97
N PRO A 270 -7.86 18.21 -12.70
CA PRO A 270 -7.42 19.57 -12.39
C PRO A 270 -6.06 19.75 -13.04
N ASP A 271 -5.95 20.76 -13.90
CA ASP A 271 -4.67 21.29 -14.34
C ASP A 271 -3.88 21.67 -13.08
N HIS A 272 -2.90 20.86 -12.73
CA HIS A 272 -1.98 21.16 -11.66
C HIS A 272 -1.01 22.27 -12.13
N ASN A 273 -1.49 23.51 -12.08
CA ASN A 273 -0.60 24.65 -11.96
C ASN A 273 0.00 24.61 -10.55
N LEU A 274 1.10 23.88 -10.40
CA LEU A 274 2.01 24.06 -9.27
C LEU A 274 2.68 25.43 -9.45
N GLU A 275 2.07 26.47 -8.90
CA GLU A 275 2.79 27.72 -8.68
C GLU A 275 3.99 27.42 -7.78
N ARG A 276 5.17 27.54 -8.37
CA ARG A 276 6.45 27.52 -7.67
C ARG A 276 6.47 28.75 -6.76
N VAL A 277 6.36 28.54 -5.47
CA VAL A 277 6.82 29.52 -4.50
C VAL A 277 8.36 29.55 -4.61
N LYS A 278 8.87 30.75 -4.98
CA LYS A 278 10.29 31.07 -5.08
C LYS A 278 10.96 31.04 -3.71
#